data_919bf1fae49d8db761f312d70e0dbd81
#
_entry.id   919bf1fae49d8db761f312d70e0dbd81
#
_cell.length_a   1.000
_cell.length_b   1.000
_cell.length_c   1.000
_cell.angle_alpha   90.00
_cell.angle_beta   90.00
_cell.angle_gamma   90.00
#
_symmetry.space_group_name_H-M   'P 1'
#
loop_
_entity.id
_entity.type
_entity.pdbx_description
1 polymer ?
#
loop_
_entity_poly.entity_id
_entity_poly.type
_entity_poly.pdbx_seq_one_letter_code
_entity_poly.pdbx_strand_id
1 'polypeptide(L)'
;EQPLRPVALIQQTVEEPGLAVETQAGVFAHLFDFQRTDGKVGFHSVLRRFQVKQPSPSSSEKCVTYPDLTVNLTNYSVTYMGRQVDMPPKELELLYFLASSPNQVFTREQLLDQIWGYEYIGDTRTVDVHIKRIREKIKDHDKWSIETVWGIGYKFVTK
;
A
#
# COMPACT_ATOMS: atom_id res chain seq x y z
N GLU A 1 34.95 43.39 -46.56
CA GLU A 1 34.31 43.68 -45.28
C GLU A 1 32.80 43.62 -45.46
N GLN A 2 32.20 42.52 -45.04
CA GLN A 2 30.73 42.44 -44.95
C GLN A 2 30.34 42.19 -43.50
N PRO A 3 29.34 42.90 -42.98
CA PRO A 3 28.91 42.73 -41.60
C PRO A 3 28.03 41.49 -41.44
N LEU A 4 28.29 40.74 -40.37
CA LEU A 4 27.54 39.58 -39.93
C LEU A 4 26.09 39.95 -39.59
N ARG A 5 25.16 39.19 -40.18
CA ARG A 5 23.72 39.26 -39.85
C ARG A 5 23.46 38.51 -38.54
N PRO A 6 22.64 39.01 -37.65
CA PRO A 6 22.26 38.28 -36.45
C PRO A 6 21.25 37.18 -36.80
N VAL A 7 21.53 35.97 -36.30
CA VAL A 7 20.66 34.84 -36.40
C VAL A 7 19.48 35.05 -35.44
N ALA A 8 18.28 35.18 -36.01
CA ALA A 8 17.06 35.24 -35.24
C ALA A 8 16.83 33.92 -34.49
N LEU A 9 16.77 34.04 -33.17
CA LEU A 9 16.40 32.94 -32.28
C LEU A 9 14.91 32.65 -32.46
N ILE A 10 14.58 31.59 -33.17
CA ILE A 10 13.22 31.05 -33.25
C ILE A 10 12.93 30.39 -31.92
N GLN A 11 12.17 31.06 -31.08
CA GLN A 11 11.50 30.44 -29.95
C GLN A 11 10.38 29.57 -30.49
N GLN A 12 10.61 28.29 -30.58
CA GLN A 12 9.54 27.30 -30.70
C GLN A 12 8.93 27.10 -29.31
N THR A 13 7.80 27.72 -29.10
CA THR A 13 6.87 27.32 -28.05
C THR A 13 6.33 25.94 -28.41
N VAL A 14 6.87 24.91 -27.75
CA VAL A 14 6.25 23.61 -27.75
C VAL A 14 5.11 23.64 -26.73
N GLU A 15 3.89 23.80 -27.22
CA GLU A 15 2.70 23.51 -26.45
C GLU A 15 2.66 22.01 -26.19
N GLU A 16 2.93 21.64 -24.99
CA GLU A 16 2.65 20.30 -24.49
C GLU A 16 1.15 20.15 -24.25
N PRO A 17 0.47 19.17 -24.90
CA PRO A 17 -0.88 18.81 -24.48
C PRO A 17 -0.80 18.11 -23.14
N GLY A 18 -1.45 18.73 -22.14
CA GLY A 18 -1.54 18.20 -20.78
C GLY A 18 -2.12 16.80 -20.74
N LEU A 19 -1.26 15.82 -20.57
CA LEU A 19 -1.62 14.54 -20.00
C LEU A 19 -1.41 14.68 -18.49
N ALA A 20 -2.52 15.00 -17.81
CA ALA A 20 -2.61 14.82 -16.36
C ALA A 20 -2.45 13.33 -16.09
N VAL A 21 -1.23 12.89 -15.85
CA VAL A 21 -0.98 11.62 -15.18
C VAL A 21 -1.37 11.87 -13.72
N GLU A 22 -2.63 11.62 -13.41
CA GLU A 22 -3.09 11.49 -12.04
C GLU A 22 -2.34 10.31 -11.43
N THR A 23 -1.23 10.64 -10.82
CA THR A 23 -0.44 9.68 -10.03
C THR A 23 -1.32 9.30 -8.84
N GLN A 24 -1.77 8.06 -8.80
CA GLN A 24 -2.56 7.49 -7.70
C GLN A 24 -1.82 7.53 -6.34
N ALA A 25 -0.67 8.15 -6.25
CA ALA A 25 0.05 8.41 -5.01
C ALA A 25 -0.69 9.35 -4.05
N GLY A 26 -1.60 10.20 -4.56
CA GLY A 26 -2.36 11.13 -3.73
C GLY A 26 -3.47 10.49 -2.90
N VAL A 27 -3.93 9.30 -3.27
CA VAL A 27 -5.05 8.64 -2.58
C VAL A 27 -4.62 7.99 -1.27
N PHE A 28 -3.34 7.63 -1.13
CA PHE A 28 -2.82 7.00 0.08
C PHE A 28 -2.36 7.98 1.17
N ALA A 29 -2.05 9.23 0.83
CA ALA A 29 -1.64 10.22 1.82
C ALA A 29 -2.77 10.60 2.80
N HIS A 30 -4.04 10.52 2.37
CA HIS A 30 -5.19 10.78 3.23
C HIS A 30 -5.58 9.61 4.14
N LEU A 31 -4.91 8.47 3.99
CA LEU A 31 -5.26 7.26 4.73
C LEU A 31 -4.63 7.19 6.13
N PHE A 32 -3.65 8.03 6.40
CA PHE A 32 -2.85 8.01 7.64
C PHE A 32 -2.87 9.34 8.39
N ASP A 33 -3.95 10.13 8.29
CA ASP A 33 -4.16 11.21 9.24
C ASP A 33 -4.60 10.64 10.59
N PHE A 34 -3.63 10.08 11.29
CA PHE A 34 -3.75 9.74 12.71
C PHE A 34 -3.63 11.04 13.49
N GLN A 35 -4.73 11.77 13.59
CA GLN A 35 -4.83 12.85 14.55
C GLN A 35 -4.75 12.27 15.96
N ARG A 36 -3.60 12.52 16.55
CA ARG A 36 -3.34 12.38 17.97
C ARG A 36 -4.25 13.37 18.73
N THR A 37 -5.41 12.92 19.16
CA THR A 37 -6.21 13.65 20.13
C THR A 37 -5.96 13.09 21.51
N ASP A 38 -5.39 13.94 22.35
CA ASP A 38 -5.21 13.70 23.77
C ASP A 38 -6.52 13.33 24.48
N GLY A 39 -6.42 12.21 25.17
CA GLY A 39 -7.06 11.88 26.43
C GLY A 39 -8.47 12.36 26.74
N LYS A 40 -9.42 11.42 26.71
CA LYS A 40 -10.28 11.11 27.87
C LYS A 40 -11.08 9.85 27.58
N VAL A 41 -10.73 8.81 28.29
CA VAL A 41 -11.45 7.53 28.32
C VAL A 41 -12.72 7.74 29.13
N GLY A 42 -13.87 7.71 28.46
CA GLY A 42 -15.15 7.56 29.11
C GLY A 42 -15.64 6.13 28.93
N PHE A 43 -15.49 5.29 29.92
CA PHE A 43 -16.13 3.98 29.95
C PHE A 43 -17.63 4.16 30.14
N HIS A 44 -18.43 3.86 29.12
CA HIS A 44 -19.83 3.50 29.30
C HIS A 44 -20.07 2.15 28.63
N SER A 45 -20.06 1.14 29.46
CA SER A 45 -20.57 -0.18 29.14
C SER A 45 -22.09 -0.13 28.95
N VAL A 46 -22.53 -0.40 27.70
CA VAL A 46 -23.91 -0.79 27.47
C VAL A 46 -23.90 -2.09 26.66
N LEU A 47 -24.19 -3.16 27.37
CA LEU A 47 -24.57 -4.45 26.80
C LEU A 47 -25.81 -4.26 25.95
N ARG A 48 -25.69 -4.41 24.63
CA ARG A 48 -26.81 -4.65 23.73
C ARG A 48 -26.56 -5.87 22.87
N ARG A 49 -27.31 -6.89 23.19
CA ARG A 49 -27.77 -8.06 22.47
C ARG A 49 -27.28 -8.19 21.03
N PHE A 50 -26.66 -9.33 20.82
CA PHE A 50 -26.36 -9.94 19.55
C PHE A 50 -27.54 -9.89 18.59
N GLN A 51 -27.42 -9.09 17.53
CA GLN A 51 -28.05 -9.38 16.24
C GLN A 51 -26.94 -9.56 15.25
N VAL A 52 -26.77 -10.78 14.80
CA VAL A 52 -25.96 -11.13 13.65
C VAL A 52 -26.69 -10.53 12.43
N LYS A 53 -26.30 -9.31 12.07
CA LYS A 53 -26.70 -8.70 10.82
C LYS A 53 -25.56 -8.92 9.86
N GLN A 54 -25.82 -9.73 8.83
CA GLN A 54 -24.91 -9.84 7.70
C GLN A 54 -24.61 -8.44 7.18
N PRO A 55 -23.34 -8.07 6.97
CA PRO A 55 -23.01 -6.78 6.40
C PRO A 55 -23.35 -6.77 4.92
N SER A 56 -24.29 -5.93 4.55
CA SER A 56 -24.48 -5.46 3.19
C SER A 56 -23.23 -4.61 2.80
N PRO A 57 -22.77 -4.65 1.53
CA PRO A 57 -21.57 -3.97 1.10
C PRO A 57 -21.85 -2.47 0.90
N SER A 58 -21.65 -1.66 1.94
CA SER A 58 -21.64 -0.21 1.81
C SER A 58 -20.96 0.43 3.03
N SER A 59 -19.69 0.51 2.99
CA SER A 59 -18.78 1.51 3.57
C SER A 59 -17.37 1.00 3.37
N SER A 60 -16.48 1.82 2.87
CA SER A 60 -15.12 1.56 2.41
C SER A 60 -14.27 0.71 3.39
N GLU A 61 -14.58 -0.56 3.51
CA GLU A 61 -13.74 -1.50 4.22
C GLU A 61 -12.47 -1.73 3.39
N LYS A 62 -11.34 -1.35 3.95
CA LYS A 62 -10.03 -1.61 3.36
C LYS A 62 -9.70 -3.09 3.53
N CYS A 63 -10.33 -3.90 2.71
CA CYS A 63 -10.21 -5.35 2.73
C CYS A 63 -9.86 -5.85 1.34
N VAL A 64 -8.90 -6.75 1.26
CA VAL A 64 -8.51 -7.45 0.02
C VAL A 64 -8.71 -8.93 0.24
N THR A 65 -9.40 -9.58 -0.70
CA THR A 65 -9.72 -11.01 -0.63
C THR A 65 -9.21 -11.74 -1.87
N TYR A 66 -8.41 -12.76 -1.63
CA TYR A 66 -7.93 -13.72 -2.62
C TYR A 66 -8.31 -15.14 -2.19
N PRO A 67 -8.20 -16.14 -3.07
CA PRO A 67 -8.40 -17.52 -2.65
C PRO A 67 -7.53 -17.87 -1.44
N ASP A 68 -8.17 -18.32 -0.37
CA ASP A 68 -7.56 -18.67 0.92
C ASP A 68 -6.78 -17.55 1.65
N LEU A 69 -6.89 -16.30 1.20
CA LEU A 69 -6.25 -15.14 1.84
C LEU A 69 -7.24 -13.97 1.91
N THR A 70 -7.48 -13.48 3.12
CA THR A 70 -8.21 -12.24 3.35
C THR A 70 -7.37 -11.33 4.24
N VAL A 71 -7.11 -10.12 3.77
CA VAL A 71 -6.37 -9.09 4.51
C VAL A 71 -7.29 -7.92 4.74
N ASN A 72 -7.58 -7.63 6.00
CA ASN A 72 -8.46 -6.52 6.38
C ASN A 72 -7.65 -5.50 7.21
N LEU A 73 -7.44 -4.32 6.62
CA LEU A 73 -6.71 -3.23 7.27
C LEU A 73 -7.58 -2.48 8.28
N THR A 74 -8.91 -2.52 8.13
CA THR A 74 -9.83 -1.81 9.03
C THR A 74 -9.80 -2.38 10.45
N ASN A 75 -9.76 -3.71 10.56
CA ASN A 75 -9.72 -4.40 11.85
C ASN A 75 -8.36 -5.06 12.15
N TYR A 76 -7.34 -4.80 11.32
CA TYR A 76 -5.99 -5.37 11.44
C TYR A 76 -6.00 -6.89 11.57
N SER A 77 -6.74 -7.56 10.70
CA SER A 77 -6.81 -9.02 10.69
C SER A 77 -6.40 -9.63 9.36
N VAL A 78 -5.75 -10.77 9.43
CA VAL A 78 -5.39 -11.60 8.28
C VAL A 78 -5.95 -13.00 8.50
N THR A 79 -6.65 -13.50 7.49
CA THR A 79 -7.11 -14.89 7.47
C THR A 79 -6.42 -15.61 6.32
N TYR A 80 -5.78 -16.73 6.62
CA TYR A 80 -5.10 -17.57 5.65
C TYR A 80 -5.54 -19.02 5.81
N MET A 81 -6.00 -19.65 4.72
CA MET A 81 -6.55 -21.03 4.72
C MET A 81 -7.63 -21.23 5.81
N GLY A 82 -8.53 -20.25 5.97
CA GLY A 82 -9.61 -20.28 6.95
C GLY A 82 -9.17 -20.08 8.41
N ARG A 83 -7.89 -19.82 8.67
CA ARG A 83 -7.34 -19.56 10.00
C ARG A 83 -6.89 -18.14 10.15
N GLN A 84 -7.15 -17.53 11.29
CA GLN A 84 -6.61 -16.23 11.61
C GLN A 84 -5.10 -16.33 11.86
N VAL A 85 -4.34 -15.45 11.20
CA VAL A 85 -2.89 -15.34 11.33
C VAL A 85 -2.57 -14.10 12.13
N ASP A 86 -1.83 -14.27 13.22
CA ASP A 86 -1.31 -13.14 14.00
C ASP A 86 -0.17 -12.45 13.24
N MET A 87 -0.42 -11.20 12.86
CA MET A 87 0.49 -10.42 12.04
C MET A 87 0.68 -9.02 12.64
N PRO A 88 1.92 -8.60 12.95
CA PRO A 88 2.19 -7.25 13.42
C PRO A 88 1.70 -6.20 12.42
N PRO A 89 1.30 -5.00 12.89
CA PRO A 89 0.71 -3.96 12.04
C PRO A 89 1.52 -3.65 10.78
N LYS A 90 2.85 -3.51 10.88
CA LYS A 90 3.70 -3.19 9.72
C LYS A 90 3.80 -4.32 8.69
N GLU A 91 3.74 -5.57 9.13
CA GLU A 91 3.68 -6.73 8.22
C GLU A 91 2.32 -6.76 7.49
N LEU A 92 1.24 -6.51 8.24
CA LEU A 92 -0.12 -6.48 7.68
C LEU A 92 -0.30 -5.32 6.69
N GLU A 93 0.16 -4.12 7.04
CA GLU A 93 0.13 -2.95 6.16
C GLU A 93 0.90 -3.20 4.86
N LEU A 94 2.10 -3.79 4.97
CA LEU A 94 2.92 -4.14 3.81
C LEU A 94 2.24 -5.19 2.92
N LEU A 95 1.68 -6.24 3.51
CA LEU A 95 0.94 -7.26 2.78
C LEU A 95 -0.30 -6.67 2.09
N TYR A 96 -1.07 -5.86 2.82
CA TYR A 96 -2.25 -5.18 2.28
C TYR A 96 -1.89 -4.29 1.09
N PHE A 97 -0.83 -3.48 1.22
CA PHE A 97 -0.38 -2.59 0.17
C PHE A 97 -0.01 -3.34 -1.11
N LEU A 98 0.78 -4.40 -0.99
CA LEU A 98 1.16 -5.25 -2.13
C LEU A 98 -0.06 -5.94 -2.75
N ALA A 99 -0.95 -6.51 -1.93
CA ALA A 99 -2.14 -7.21 -2.37
C ALA A 99 -3.20 -6.27 -3.00
N SER A 100 -3.23 -5.00 -2.62
CA SER A 100 -4.12 -3.99 -3.21
C SER A 100 -3.73 -3.59 -4.63
N SER A 101 -2.50 -3.89 -5.04
CA SER A 101 -1.98 -3.57 -6.38
C SER A 101 -1.34 -4.81 -7.01
N PRO A 102 -2.15 -5.81 -7.40
CA PRO A 102 -1.63 -7.07 -7.93
C PRO A 102 -0.87 -6.84 -9.24
N ASN A 103 0.19 -7.63 -9.43
CA ASN A 103 1.07 -7.60 -10.59
C ASN A 103 1.90 -6.31 -10.77
N GLN A 104 1.79 -5.36 -9.84
CA GLN A 104 2.62 -4.15 -9.82
C GLN A 104 3.91 -4.38 -9.02
N VAL A 105 5.03 -3.95 -9.61
CA VAL A 105 6.34 -3.99 -8.95
C VAL A 105 6.54 -2.71 -8.14
N PHE A 106 6.95 -2.86 -6.89
CA PHE A 106 7.33 -1.76 -6.02
C PHE A 106 8.80 -1.89 -5.61
N THR A 107 9.51 -0.78 -5.64
CA THR A 107 10.90 -0.76 -5.15
C THR A 107 10.94 -0.84 -3.63
N ARG A 108 12.08 -1.21 -3.07
CA ARG A 108 12.27 -1.25 -1.61
C ARG A 108 12.06 0.11 -0.97
N GLU A 109 12.54 1.16 -1.63
CA GLU A 109 12.38 2.55 -1.19
C GLU A 109 10.90 2.94 -1.18
N GLN A 110 10.18 2.66 -2.26
CA GLN A 110 8.74 2.93 -2.32
C GLN A 110 7.96 2.23 -1.21
N LEU A 111 8.26 0.95 -0.94
CA LEU A 111 7.62 0.21 0.13
C LEU A 111 8.00 0.76 1.51
N LEU A 112 9.23 1.17 1.69
CA LEU A 112 9.69 1.78 2.94
C LEU A 112 8.93 3.10 3.19
N ASP A 113 8.91 4.00 2.22
CA ASP A 113 8.23 5.30 2.32
C ASP A 113 6.74 5.14 2.57
N GLN A 114 6.08 4.20 1.88
CA GLN A 114 4.64 3.98 2.00
C GLN A 114 4.23 3.40 3.36
N ILE A 115 5.03 2.50 3.93
CA ILE A 115 4.65 1.78 5.15
C ILE A 115 5.25 2.40 6.40
N TRP A 116 6.47 2.93 6.32
CA TRP A 116 7.17 3.55 7.47
C TRP A 116 7.17 5.07 7.43
N GLY A 117 6.90 5.67 6.27
CA GLY A 117 6.90 7.11 6.05
C GLY A 117 8.23 7.64 5.53
N TYR A 118 8.18 8.76 4.85
CA TYR A 118 9.35 9.40 4.22
C TYR A 118 10.44 9.81 5.21
N GLU A 119 10.08 10.11 6.46
CA GLU A 119 11.03 10.50 7.51
C GLU A 119 11.73 9.31 8.19
N TYR A 120 11.43 8.08 7.77
CA TYR A 120 12.06 6.91 8.36
C TYR A 120 13.53 6.79 7.94
N ILE A 121 14.44 6.96 8.90
CA ILE A 121 15.90 6.92 8.72
C ILE A 121 16.42 5.46 8.79
N GLY A 122 15.64 4.49 8.35
CA GLY A 122 16.04 3.09 8.37
C GLY A 122 16.57 2.59 7.02
N ASP A 123 17.22 1.43 7.07
CA ASP A 123 17.69 0.74 5.87
C ASP A 123 16.52 0.08 5.13
N THR A 124 16.54 0.11 3.79
CA THR A 124 15.60 -0.58 2.91
C THR A 124 15.54 -2.11 3.17
N ARG A 125 16.56 -2.68 3.80
CA ARG A 125 16.58 -4.07 4.29
C ARG A 125 15.47 -4.37 5.29
N THR A 126 14.91 -3.36 5.94
CA THR A 126 13.73 -3.49 6.80
C THR A 126 12.58 -4.13 6.04
N VAL A 127 12.37 -3.74 4.79
CA VAL A 127 11.34 -4.33 3.91
C VAL A 127 11.61 -5.82 3.69
N ASP A 128 12.86 -6.19 3.38
CA ASP A 128 13.25 -7.58 3.12
C ASP A 128 12.95 -8.49 4.34
N VAL A 129 13.24 -8.01 5.54
CA VAL A 129 12.96 -8.73 6.80
C VAL A 129 11.46 -8.94 6.99
N HIS A 130 10.65 -7.92 6.72
CA HIS A 130 9.18 -8.02 6.86
C HIS A 130 8.57 -8.93 5.79
N ILE A 131 9.03 -8.87 4.55
CA ILE A 131 8.61 -9.80 3.49
C ILE A 131 8.95 -11.26 3.86
N LYS A 132 10.16 -11.50 4.40
CA LYS A 132 10.53 -12.83 4.88
C LYS A 132 9.56 -13.33 5.95
N ARG A 133 9.25 -12.52 6.96
CA ARG A 133 8.32 -12.87 8.04
C ARG A 133 6.90 -13.12 7.53
N ILE A 134 6.44 -12.32 6.56
CA ILE A 134 5.15 -12.54 5.90
C ILE A 134 5.14 -13.92 5.22
N ARG A 135 6.16 -14.25 4.43
CA ARG A 135 6.29 -15.55 3.75
C ARG A 135 6.40 -16.74 4.70
N GLU A 136 6.90 -16.54 5.90
CA GLU A 136 6.94 -17.56 6.94
C GLU A 136 5.54 -17.86 7.51
N LYS A 137 4.67 -16.85 7.57
CA LYS A 137 3.31 -16.95 8.10
C LYS A 137 2.28 -17.35 7.05
N ILE A 138 2.41 -16.81 5.83
CA ILE A 138 1.58 -17.16 4.68
C ILE A 138 2.48 -17.68 3.56
N LYS A 139 2.28 -18.93 3.18
CA LYS A 139 3.03 -19.55 2.08
C LYS A 139 2.42 -19.15 0.74
N ASP A 140 3.21 -19.22 -0.32
CA ASP A 140 2.72 -19.02 -1.68
C ASP A 140 1.56 -19.97 -1.99
N HIS A 141 0.57 -19.43 -2.67
CA HIS A 141 -0.61 -20.16 -3.10
C HIS A 141 -0.58 -20.37 -4.62
N ASP A 142 -1.29 -21.38 -5.14
CA ASP A 142 -1.34 -21.65 -6.58
C ASP A 142 -1.90 -20.47 -7.40
N LYS A 143 -2.78 -19.67 -6.78
CA LYS A 143 -3.47 -18.54 -7.41
C LYS A 143 -2.81 -17.20 -7.17
N TRP A 144 -1.93 -17.08 -6.20
CA TRP A 144 -1.21 -15.85 -5.88
C TRP A 144 0.11 -16.14 -5.17
N SER A 145 1.05 -15.21 -5.26
CA SER A 145 2.33 -15.29 -4.54
C SER A 145 2.95 -13.91 -4.38
N ILE A 146 3.84 -13.77 -3.39
CA ILE A 146 4.69 -12.58 -3.26
C ILE A 146 6.01 -12.90 -3.94
N GLU A 147 6.28 -12.26 -5.07
CA GLU A 147 7.51 -12.47 -5.83
C GLU A 147 8.56 -11.39 -5.56
N THR A 148 9.82 -11.81 -5.58
CA THR A 148 10.97 -10.91 -5.53
C THR A 148 11.39 -10.56 -6.94
N VAL A 149 11.45 -9.27 -7.25
CA VAL A 149 12.04 -8.75 -8.47
C VAL A 149 13.49 -8.37 -8.15
N TRP A 150 14.42 -9.19 -8.59
CA TRP A 150 15.84 -9.06 -8.25
C TRP A 150 16.39 -7.68 -8.62
N GLY A 151 17.10 -7.06 -7.69
CA GLY A 151 17.67 -5.73 -7.87
C GLY A 151 16.67 -4.57 -7.76
N ILE A 152 15.36 -4.84 -7.71
CA ILE A 152 14.30 -3.82 -7.69
C ILE A 152 13.52 -3.87 -6.36
N GLY A 153 12.75 -4.92 -6.12
CA GLY A 153 11.87 -4.98 -4.97
C GLY A 153 10.92 -6.16 -5.00
N TYR A 154 9.63 -5.90 -4.78
CA TYR A 154 8.62 -6.93 -4.61
C TYR A 154 7.35 -6.64 -5.39
N LYS A 155 6.60 -7.68 -5.70
CA LYS A 155 5.25 -7.61 -6.27
C LYS A 155 4.36 -8.72 -5.70
N PHE A 156 3.08 -8.48 -5.63
CA PHE A 156 2.06 -9.52 -5.40
C PHE A 156 1.54 -9.99 -6.74
N VAL A 157 1.65 -11.27 -7.03
CA VAL A 157 1.27 -11.86 -8.32
C VAL A 157 -0.03 -12.63 -8.15
N THR A 158 -0.96 -12.43 -9.06
CA THR A 158 -2.15 -13.26 -9.24
C THR A 158 -2.00 -14.07 -10.52
N LYS A 159 -2.27 -15.36 -10.45
CA LYS A 159 -2.14 -16.34 -11.55
C LYS A 159 -3.51 -16.70 -12.11
#